data_0236a0e7f1de22a5209f26c1976beb73
#
_entry.id   0236a0e7f1de22a5209f26c1976beb73
#
_cell.length_a   1.000
_cell.length_b   1.000
_cell.length_c   1.000
_cell.angle_alpha   90.00
_cell.angle_beta   90.00
_cell.angle_gamma   90.00
#
_symmetry.space_group_name_H-M   'P 1'
#
loop_
_entity.id
_entity.type
_entity.pdbx_description
1 polymer ?
#
loop_
_entity_poly.entity_id
_entity_poly.type
_entity_poly.pdbx_seq_one_letter_code
_entity_poly.pdbx_strand_id
1 'polypeptide(L)'
;MKKILGAVVACLVLAAVPAFSQGVVREDRIDSKILGEEVPFNVYLPAGFQDSGESYPVVYLLHGLSDTYDAWVSKGRMKDVADLLIASGEIVPMVIVMPNAGHPDIRNEWNGYFNMPGRRYEDFFFGELIPQVEKKYRGVGDKAHRAIMGLSMGGGGSTSYAQRHPDSFSSCYAMSAWLDNADDEVGSVDGSDRLAVVCRSVHEHSCLDYLRSADEVTLAKLRTVAWFFDCGDDDFLFDLSIEIHRLMKRARVHDELRVRDGVHSWEYWHTALYTALPFASRNFGR
;
A
#
# COMPACT_ATOMS: atom_id res chain seq x y z
N MET A 1 44.46 10.49 65.85
CA MET A 1 43.24 10.60 65.04
C MET A 1 43.53 10.28 63.59
N LYS A 2 43.20 9.05 63.16
CA LYS A 2 43.40 8.60 61.74
C LYS A 2 42.08 8.81 60.99
N LYS A 3 42.08 9.65 59.96
CA LYS A 3 40.93 9.88 59.06
C LYS A 3 40.94 8.73 58.03
N ILE A 4 39.88 7.92 58.05
CA ILE A 4 39.61 6.91 57.00
C ILE A 4 38.84 7.62 55.91
N LEU A 5 39.45 7.70 54.71
CA LEU A 5 38.81 8.24 53.49
C LEU A 5 38.15 7.06 52.78
N GLY A 6 36.83 6.98 52.87
CA GLY A 6 36.04 5.97 52.15
C GLY A 6 35.91 6.36 50.70
N ALA A 7 36.45 5.58 49.78
CA ALA A 7 36.22 5.72 48.32
C ALA A 7 34.87 5.08 47.98
N VAL A 8 33.94 5.88 47.50
CA VAL A 8 32.69 5.39 46.90
C VAL A 8 32.98 5.07 45.42
N VAL A 9 33.01 3.79 45.09
CA VAL A 9 33.06 3.30 43.70
C VAL A 9 31.65 3.31 43.17
N ALA A 10 31.31 4.27 42.32
CA ALA A 10 30.07 4.28 41.57
C ALA A 10 30.19 3.30 40.39
N CYS A 11 29.57 2.12 40.46
CA CYS A 11 29.39 1.24 39.33
C CYS A 11 28.36 1.84 38.36
N LEU A 12 28.82 2.42 37.26
CA LEU A 12 27.96 2.73 36.12
C LEU A 12 27.56 1.41 35.45
N VAL A 13 26.33 0.95 35.71
CA VAL A 13 25.72 -0.11 34.89
C VAL A 13 25.32 0.53 33.57
N LEU A 14 26.15 0.38 32.55
CA LEU A 14 25.76 0.62 31.17
C LEU A 14 24.75 -0.48 30.80
N ALA A 15 23.47 -0.16 30.87
CA ALA A 15 22.44 -0.99 30.25
C ALA A 15 22.71 -0.99 28.75
N ALA A 16 23.20 -2.09 28.19
CA ALA A 16 23.27 -2.29 26.76
C ALA A 16 21.83 -2.23 26.25
N VAL A 17 21.47 -1.14 25.56
CA VAL A 17 20.23 -1.09 24.79
C VAL A 17 20.35 -2.17 23.72
N PRO A 18 19.47 -3.18 23.70
CA PRO A 18 19.54 -4.20 22.66
C PRO A 18 19.47 -3.51 21.30
N ALA A 19 20.46 -3.73 20.45
CA ALA A 19 20.41 -3.28 19.07
C ALA A 19 19.21 -3.99 18.41
N PHE A 20 18.15 -3.25 18.14
CA PHE A 20 17.01 -3.81 17.42
C PHE A 20 17.50 -4.31 16.06
N SER A 21 17.30 -5.60 15.80
CA SER A 21 17.54 -6.16 14.48
C SER A 21 16.59 -5.48 13.48
N GLN A 22 17.15 -4.92 12.43
CA GLN A 22 16.39 -4.18 11.42
C GLN A 22 16.07 -5.07 10.22
N GLY A 23 14.93 -4.84 9.61
CA GLY A 23 14.59 -5.39 8.31
C GLY A 23 15.47 -4.81 7.20
N VAL A 24 15.37 -5.40 6.03
CA VAL A 24 16.10 -4.96 4.83
C VAL A 24 15.15 -4.70 3.68
N VAL A 25 15.45 -3.67 2.88
CA VAL A 25 14.80 -3.47 1.58
C VAL A 25 15.72 -4.02 0.51
N ARG A 26 15.13 -4.76 -0.44
CA ARG A 26 15.82 -5.29 -1.63
C ARG A 26 15.09 -4.84 -2.87
N GLU A 27 15.84 -4.41 -3.87
CA GLU A 27 15.35 -4.30 -5.24
C GLU A 27 15.35 -5.67 -5.89
N ASP A 28 14.30 -5.98 -6.62
CA ASP A 28 14.16 -7.20 -7.40
C ASP A 28 13.35 -6.93 -8.66
N ARG A 29 13.22 -7.92 -9.55
CA ARG A 29 12.56 -7.77 -10.86
C ARG A 29 11.78 -9.02 -11.22
N ILE A 30 10.72 -8.83 -12.01
CA ILE A 30 9.98 -9.89 -12.68
C ILE A 30 10.14 -9.72 -14.18
N ASP A 31 10.65 -10.75 -14.86
CA ASP A 31 10.58 -10.86 -16.32
C ASP A 31 9.14 -11.20 -16.71
N SER A 32 8.34 -10.16 -16.94
CA SER A 32 6.92 -10.30 -17.21
C SER A 32 6.66 -10.75 -18.65
N LYS A 33 5.97 -11.85 -18.81
CA LYS A 33 5.49 -12.32 -20.12
C LYS A 33 4.23 -11.56 -20.56
N ILE A 34 3.44 -11.08 -19.58
CA ILE A 34 2.22 -10.31 -19.84
C ILE A 34 2.55 -8.91 -20.38
N LEU A 35 3.56 -8.25 -19.78
CA LEU A 35 3.97 -6.90 -20.16
C LEU A 35 5.08 -6.88 -21.21
N GLY A 36 5.82 -7.99 -21.36
CA GLY A 36 6.94 -8.10 -22.31
C GLY A 36 8.19 -7.32 -21.87
N GLU A 37 8.34 -7.05 -20.59
CA GLU A 37 9.45 -6.27 -20.01
C GLU A 37 9.83 -6.77 -18.62
N GLU A 38 11.02 -6.38 -18.14
CA GLU A 38 11.39 -6.54 -16.75
C GLU A 38 10.73 -5.44 -15.90
N VAL A 39 9.94 -5.84 -14.91
CA VAL A 39 9.25 -4.92 -14.00
C VAL A 39 9.97 -4.92 -12.65
N PRO A 40 10.60 -3.82 -12.25
CA PRO A 40 11.25 -3.73 -10.96
C PRO A 40 10.24 -3.56 -9.82
N PHE A 41 10.64 -3.99 -8.63
CA PHE A 41 9.92 -3.73 -7.39
C PHE A 41 10.90 -3.69 -6.21
N ASN A 42 10.54 -2.97 -5.15
CA ASN A 42 11.20 -3.10 -3.86
C ASN A 42 10.42 -4.07 -2.97
N VAL A 43 11.15 -4.83 -2.15
CA VAL A 43 10.57 -5.68 -1.13
C VAL A 43 11.26 -5.43 0.21
N TYR A 44 10.46 -5.13 1.23
CA TYR A 44 10.90 -5.11 2.61
C TYR A 44 10.74 -6.49 3.22
N LEU A 45 11.81 -6.97 3.85
CA LEU A 45 11.89 -8.24 4.55
C LEU A 45 12.15 -7.94 6.04
N PRO A 46 11.34 -8.45 6.97
CA PRO A 46 11.50 -8.15 8.39
C PRO A 46 12.79 -8.74 8.96
N ALA A 47 13.20 -8.22 10.10
CA ALA A 47 14.35 -8.75 10.83
C ALA A 47 14.24 -10.26 11.05
N GLY A 48 15.33 -11.00 10.89
CA GLY A 48 15.34 -12.46 11.02
C GLY A 48 14.76 -13.25 9.84
N PHE A 49 14.29 -12.58 8.79
CA PHE A 49 13.69 -13.25 7.63
C PHE A 49 14.56 -14.36 7.05
N GLN A 50 15.88 -14.18 6.94
CA GLN A 50 16.77 -15.18 6.32
C GLN A 50 16.86 -16.48 7.14
N ASP A 51 16.81 -16.37 8.46
CA ASP A 51 17.12 -17.47 9.38
C ASP A 51 15.87 -18.17 9.91
N SER A 52 14.69 -17.53 9.85
CA SER A 52 13.46 -18.05 10.47
C SER A 52 12.87 -19.26 9.78
N GLY A 53 12.99 -19.37 8.45
CA GLY A 53 12.27 -20.39 7.68
C GLY A 53 10.73 -20.20 7.65
N GLU A 54 10.20 -19.19 8.30
CA GLU A 54 8.75 -18.94 8.45
C GLU A 54 8.14 -18.32 7.19
N SER A 55 6.82 -18.46 7.06
CA SER A 55 6.01 -17.72 6.09
C SER A 55 5.43 -16.47 6.73
N TYR A 56 5.22 -15.43 5.93
CA TYR A 56 4.83 -14.11 6.40
C TYR A 56 3.56 -13.61 5.70
N PRO A 57 2.71 -12.84 6.38
CA PRO A 57 1.70 -12.07 5.69
C PRO A 57 2.36 -11.04 4.76
N VAL A 58 1.66 -10.69 3.68
CA VAL A 58 2.17 -9.80 2.63
C VAL A 58 1.30 -8.56 2.49
N VAL A 59 1.95 -7.40 2.46
CA VAL A 59 1.35 -6.11 2.13
C VAL A 59 1.82 -5.67 0.75
N TYR A 60 0.91 -5.38 -0.16
CA TYR A 60 1.20 -4.69 -1.41
C TYR A 60 0.96 -3.20 -1.21
N LEU A 61 2.03 -2.40 -1.34
CA LEU A 61 2.05 -0.96 -1.05
C LEU A 61 2.28 -0.17 -2.34
N LEU A 62 1.21 0.41 -2.87
CA LEU A 62 1.15 1.04 -4.19
C LEU A 62 1.52 2.52 -4.12
N HIS A 63 2.35 3.00 -5.07
CA HIS A 63 2.79 4.39 -5.15
C HIS A 63 1.83 5.27 -5.99
N GLY A 64 2.04 6.59 -6.00
CA GLY A 64 1.25 7.57 -6.74
C GLY A 64 1.67 7.77 -8.20
N LEU A 65 0.91 8.60 -8.91
CA LEU A 65 1.25 9.06 -10.26
C LEU A 65 2.63 9.75 -10.24
N SER A 66 3.43 9.57 -11.29
CA SER A 66 4.81 10.09 -11.43
C SER A 66 5.86 9.52 -10.47
N ASP A 67 5.47 8.65 -9.56
CA ASP A 67 6.38 7.92 -8.69
C ASP A 67 6.82 6.57 -9.30
N THR A 68 7.70 5.88 -8.58
CA THR A 68 8.19 4.55 -8.92
C THR A 68 8.19 3.65 -7.68
N TYR A 69 8.56 2.39 -7.85
CA TYR A 69 8.71 1.40 -6.77
C TYR A 69 9.61 1.86 -5.61
N ASP A 70 10.47 2.87 -5.82
CA ASP A 70 11.38 3.39 -4.77
C ASP A 70 10.74 4.45 -3.88
N ALA A 71 9.63 5.05 -4.29
CA ALA A 71 9.07 6.22 -3.63
C ALA A 71 8.70 5.98 -2.15
N TRP A 72 8.16 4.82 -1.82
CA TRP A 72 7.85 4.48 -0.42
C TRP A 72 9.09 4.31 0.46
N VAL A 73 10.22 3.93 -0.13
CA VAL A 73 11.51 3.83 0.56
C VAL A 73 12.14 5.21 0.71
N SER A 74 12.33 5.92 -0.39
CA SER A 74 13.09 7.17 -0.44
C SER A 74 12.34 8.36 0.14
N LYS A 75 11.04 8.49 -0.12
CA LYS A 75 10.18 9.60 0.31
C LYS A 75 9.32 9.21 1.52
N GLY A 76 8.71 8.02 1.49
CA GLY A 76 7.81 7.51 2.54
C GLY A 76 8.52 6.99 3.78
N ARG A 77 9.82 6.69 3.72
CA ARG A 77 10.61 6.12 4.82
C ARG A 77 9.93 4.88 5.44
N MET A 78 9.28 4.09 4.60
CA MET A 78 8.45 2.95 5.01
C MET A 78 9.23 1.96 5.87
N LYS A 79 10.52 1.70 5.51
CA LYS A 79 11.37 0.78 6.28
C LYS A 79 11.50 1.20 7.75
N ASP A 80 11.75 2.49 8.01
CA ASP A 80 11.93 3.00 9.37
C ASP A 80 10.65 2.81 10.21
N VAL A 81 9.49 3.06 9.59
CA VAL A 81 8.18 2.88 10.22
C VAL A 81 7.90 1.40 10.50
N ALA A 82 8.13 0.52 9.52
CA ALA A 82 7.92 -0.92 9.68
C ALA A 82 8.82 -1.51 10.78
N ASP A 83 10.11 -1.16 10.76
CA ASP A 83 11.07 -1.62 11.79
C ASP A 83 10.65 -1.17 13.20
N LEU A 84 10.23 0.08 13.34
CA LEU A 84 9.76 0.62 14.62
C LEU A 84 8.54 -0.12 15.13
N LEU A 85 7.52 -0.29 14.28
CA LEU A 85 6.25 -0.92 14.66
C LEU A 85 6.41 -2.43 14.95
N ILE A 86 7.28 -3.12 14.22
CA ILE A 86 7.62 -4.52 14.51
C ILE A 86 8.37 -4.62 15.85
N ALA A 87 9.37 -3.77 16.07
CA ALA A 87 10.16 -3.77 17.29
C ALA A 87 9.34 -3.41 18.53
N SER A 88 8.33 -2.53 18.42
CA SER A 88 7.40 -2.21 19.51
C SER A 88 6.34 -3.29 19.73
N GLY A 89 6.18 -4.24 18.82
CA GLY A 89 5.14 -5.27 18.89
C GLY A 89 3.74 -4.77 18.47
N GLU A 90 3.65 -3.58 17.87
CA GLU A 90 2.38 -3.06 17.33
C GLU A 90 1.91 -3.79 16.09
N ILE A 91 2.85 -4.31 15.28
CA ILE A 91 2.53 -5.12 14.12
C ILE A 91 3.30 -6.45 14.12
N VAL A 92 2.71 -7.45 13.51
CA VAL A 92 3.41 -8.71 13.25
C VAL A 92 4.48 -8.51 12.17
N PRO A 93 5.59 -9.28 12.19
CA PRO A 93 6.52 -9.31 11.08
C PRO A 93 5.80 -9.64 9.76
N MET A 94 6.05 -8.85 8.72
CA MET A 94 5.40 -8.99 7.42
C MET A 94 6.37 -8.65 6.28
N VAL A 95 6.09 -9.17 5.10
CA VAL A 95 6.72 -8.77 3.84
C VAL A 95 5.94 -7.61 3.25
N ILE A 96 6.62 -6.53 2.81
CA ILE A 96 5.97 -5.39 2.15
C ILE A 96 6.55 -5.25 0.74
N VAL A 97 5.68 -5.33 -0.26
CA VAL A 97 6.02 -5.31 -1.68
C VAL A 97 5.60 -3.98 -2.29
N MET A 98 6.51 -3.30 -2.91
CA MET A 98 6.32 -2.00 -3.56
C MET A 98 6.57 -2.15 -5.06
N PRO A 99 5.54 -2.52 -5.84
CA PRO A 99 5.70 -2.76 -7.28
C PRO A 99 5.81 -1.46 -8.07
N ASN A 100 6.48 -1.51 -9.22
CA ASN A 100 6.51 -0.38 -10.14
C ASN A 100 5.30 -0.37 -11.07
N ALA A 101 4.56 0.73 -11.04
CA ALA A 101 3.45 0.98 -11.96
C ALA A 101 3.52 2.41 -12.54
N GLY A 102 4.70 3.02 -12.55
CA GLY A 102 4.81 4.41 -12.98
C GLY A 102 6.22 4.84 -13.38
N HIS A 103 6.26 6.05 -13.91
CA HIS A 103 7.46 6.74 -14.36
C HIS A 103 7.27 8.26 -14.18
N PRO A 104 8.34 9.04 -13.88
CA PRO A 104 8.25 10.49 -13.74
C PRO A 104 7.74 11.23 -15.00
N ASP A 105 8.04 10.72 -16.18
CA ASP A 105 7.49 11.25 -17.43
C ASP A 105 6.09 10.69 -17.70
N ILE A 106 5.10 11.30 -17.07
CA ILE A 106 3.70 10.84 -17.10
C ILE A 106 3.00 10.96 -18.45
N ARG A 107 3.58 11.70 -19.42
CA ARG A 107 2.97 11.88 -20.73
C ARG A 107 3.50 10.92 -21.79
N ASN A 108 4.74 10.47 -21.64
CA ASN A 108 5.37 9.60 -22.62
C ASN A 108 5.52 8.18 -22.11
N GLU A 109 5.55 7.97 -20.79
CA GLU A 109 5.77 6.69 -20.17
C GLU A 109 4.53 6.16 -19.44
N TRP A 110 4.47 4.85 -19.24
CA TRP A 110 3.35 4.20 -18.60
C TRP A 110 3.25 4.53 -17.12
N ASN A 111 2.04 4.89 -16.72
CA ASN A 111 1.62 4.99 -15.33
C ASN A 111 0.26 4.30 -15.17
N GLY A 112 -0.03 3.71 -14.01
CA GLY A 112 -1.34 3.16 -13.69
C GLY A 112 -1.34 1.66 -13.39
N TYR A 113 -2.37 1.27 -12.66
CA TYR A 113 -2.52 -0.08 -12.11
C TYR A 113 -3.51 -0.95 -12.89
N PHE A 114 -4.23 -0.39 -13.87
CA PHE A 114 -5.28 -1.10 -14.59
C PHE A 114 -4.81 -1.69 -15.92
N ASN A 115 -5.65 -2.53 -16.51
CA ASN A 115 -5.47 -2.95 -17.89
C ASN A 115 -5.83 -1.79 -18.81
N MET A 116 -4.84 -1.27 -19.51
CA MET A 116 -4.96 -0.17 -20.46
C MET A 116 -4.63 -0.66 -21.88
N PRO A 117 -5.09 0.02 -22.94
CA PRO A 117 -4.67 -0.30 -24.29
C PRO A 117 -3.13 -0.30 -24.43
N GLY A 118 -2.56 -1.47 -24.72
CA GLY A 118 -1.11 -1.66 -24.84
C GLY A 118 -0.37 -1.97 -23.52
N ARG A 119 -1.04 -1.99 -22.36
CA ARG A 119 -0.44 -2.37 -21.09
C ARG A 119 -1.44 -3.06 -20.16
N ARG A 120 -1.27 -4.35 -19.94
CA ARG A 120 -2.16 -5.20 -19.12
C ARG A 120 -1.62 -5.33 -17.70
N TYR A 121 -1.58 -4.21 -16.97
CA TYR A 121 -0.90 -4.18 -15.66
C TYR A 121 -1.65 -4.96 -14.57
N GLU A 122 -2.99 -4.90 -14.54
CA GLU A 122 -3.80 -5.68 -13.59
C GLU A 122 -3.58 -7.19 -13.80
N ASP A 123 -3.56 -7.65 -15.05
CA ASP A 123 -3.26 -9.06 -15.36
C ASP A 123 -1.86 -9.47 -14.91
N PHE A 124 -0.86 -8.60 -15.09
CA PHE A 124 0.49 -8.81 -14.56
C PHE A 124 0.49 -8.90 -13.02
N PHE A 125 -0.19 -7.97 -12.36
CA PHE A 125 -0.23 -7.90 -10.91
C PHE A 125 -0.77 -9.21 -10.28
N PHE A 126 -1.92 -9.68 -10.77
CA PHE A 126 -2.54 -10.90 -10.25
C PHE A 126 -1.95 -12.19 -10.83
N GLY A 127 -1.58 -12.19 -12.10
CA GLY A 127 -1.11 -13.39 -12.80
C GLY A 127 0.38 -13.69 -12.62
N GLU A 128 1.21 -12.68 -12.40
CA GLU A 128 2.66 -12.86 -12.33
C GLU A 128 3.27 -12.32 -11.03
N LEU A 129 2.98 -11.07 -10.63
CA LEU A 129 3.62 -10.43 -9.47
C LEU A 129 3.29 -11.17 -8.18
N ILE A 130 2.01 -11.28 -7.83
CA ILE A 130 1.57 -11.94 -6.59
C ILE A 130 2.16 -13.35 -6.46
N PRO A 131 1.94 -14.28 -7.41
CA PRO A 131 2.40 -15.65 -7.25
C PRO A 131 3.92 -15.80 -7.21
N GLN A 132 4.66 -14.98 -7.99
CA GLN A 132 6.12 -15.07 -8.00
C GLN A 132 6.74 -14.49 -6.72
N VAL A 133 6.23 -13.35 -6.24
CA VAL A 133 6.71 -12.70 -5.01
C VAL A 133 6.41 -13.57 -3.79
N GLU A 134 5.18 -14.04 -3.64
CA GLU A 134 4.81 -14.87 -2.48
C GLU A 134 5.59 -16.18 -2.45
N LYS A 135 5.81 -16.82 -3.59
CA LYS A 135 6.68 -17.99 -3.68
C LYS A 135 8.13 -17.68 -3.30
N LYS A 136 8.70 -16.58 -3.80
CA LYS A 136 10.11 -16.22 -3.57
C LYS A 136 10.36 -15.74 -2.16
N TYR A 137 9.42 -14.98 -1.59
CA TYR A 137 9.56 -14.33 -0.29
C TYR A 137 8.68 -14.97 0.80
N ARG A 138 8.29 -16.23 0.61
CA ARG A 138 7.58 -17.01 1.61
C ARG A 138 6.32 -16.34 2.14
N GLY A 139 5.55 -15.73 1.24
CA GLY A 139 4.21 -15.25 1.56
C GLY A 139 3.29 -16.42 1.90
N VAL A 140 2.37 -16.25 2.86
CA VAL A 140 1.38 -17.29 3.22
C VAL A 140 0.47 -17.63 2.04
N GLY A 141 0.18 -16.64 1.18
CA GLY A 141 -0.45 -16.89 -0.13
C GLY A 141 -1.98 -16.98 -0.12
N ASP A 142 -2.64 -16.66 0.99
CA ASP A 142 -4.09 -16.65 1.08
C ASP A 142 -4.65 -15.24 1.36
N LYS A 143 -5.98 -15.09 1.23
CA LYS A 143 -6.69 -13.84 1.50
C LYS A 143 -6.44 -13.31 2.91
N ALA A 144 -6.50 -14.18 3.91
CA ALA A 144 -6.40 -13.80 5.32
C ALA A 144 -5.04 -13.19 5.68
N HIS A 145 -4.00 -13.47 4.88
CA HIS A 145 -2.65 -12.97 5.11
C HIS A 145 -2.16 -12.02 4.01
N ARG A 146 -3.07 -11.45 3.21
CA ARG A 146 -2.72 -10.49 2.18
C ARG A 146 -3.49 -9.18 2.36
N ALA A 147 -2.78 -8.06 2.40
CA ALA A 147 -3.35 -6.72 2.45
C ALA A 147 -2.87 -5.90 1.26
N ILE A 148 -3.68 -4.92 0.86
CA ILE A 148 -3.31 -3.94 -0.16
C ILE A 148 -3.51 -2.53 0.37
N MET A 149 -2.59 -1.64 0.05
CA MET A 149 -2.67 -0.23 0.42
C MET A 149 -1.91 0.64 -0.56
N GLY A 150 -2.23 1.92 -0.59
CA GLY A 150 -1.54 2.85 -1.48
C GLY A 150 -1.99 4.28 -1.32
N LEU A 151 -1.28 5.18 -1.99
CA LEU A 151 -1.56 6.61 -2.01
C LEU A 151 -2.00 7.09 -3.41
N SER A 152 -2.87 8.09 -3.48
CA SER A 152 -3.25 8.78 -4.72
C SER A 152 -3.69 7.78 -5.81
N MET A 153 -3.02 7.72 -6.95
CA MET A 153 -3.21 6.70 -7.99
C MET A 153 -3.14 5.27 -7.41
N GLY A 154 -2.19 4.99 -6.51
CA GLY A 154 -2.09 3.70 -5.81
C GLY A 154 -3.19 3.47 -4.79
N GLY A 155 -3.76 4.52 -4.21
CA GLY A 155 -4.95 4.44 -3.35
C GLY A 155 -6.19 4.02 -4.14
N GLY A 156 -6.40 4.61 -5.32
CA GLY A 156 -7.43 4.21 -6.28
C GLY A 156 -7.22 2.78 -6.78
N GLY A 157 -5.98 2.44 -7.17
CA GLY A 157 -5.60 1.08 -7.58
C GLY A 157 -5.87 0.04 -6.50
N SER A 158 -5.47 0.32 -5.25
CA SER A 158 -5.72 -0.56 -4.10
C SER A 158 -7.21 -0.78 -3.87
N THR A 159 -8.01 0.30 -3.92
CA THR A 159 -9.47 0.24 -3.73
C THR A 159 -10.12 -0.57 -4.84
N SER A 160 -9.82 -0.28 -6.10
CA SER A 160 -10.38 -0.99 -7.25
C SER A 160 -10.01 -2.47 -7.25
N TYR A 161 -8.76 -2.81 -6.94
CA TYR A 161 -8.32 -4.20 -6.82
C TYR A 161 -9.06 -4.95 -5.72
N ALA A 162 -9.21 -4.36 -4.54
CA ALA A 162 -9.95 -4.99 -3.46
C ALA A 162 -11.46 -5.09 -3.74
N GLN A 163 -12.04 -4.17 -4.54
CA GLN A 163 -13.44 -4.25 -4.99
C GLN A 163 -13.64 -5.35 -6.03
N ARG A 164 -12.77 -5.46 -7.02
CA ARG A 164 -12.89 -6.40 -8.14
C ARG A 164 -12.41 -7.81 -7.78
N HIS A 165 -11.46 -7.92 -6.85
CA HIS A 165 -10.88 -9.16 -6.35
C HIS A 165 -11.04 -9.31 -4.83
N PRO A 166 -12.26 -9.23 -4.28
CA PRO A 166 -12.50 -9.23 -2.83
C PRO A 166 -12.06 -10.52 -2.13
N ASP A 167 -11.86 -11.60 -2.89
CA ASP A 167 -11.36 -12.86 -2.40
C ASP A 167 -9.82 -12.90 -2.30
N SER A 168 -9.13 -11.82 -2.67
CA SER A 168 -7.66 -11.73 -2.68
C SER A 168 -7.07 -11.06 -1.45
N PHE A 169 -7.80 -10.15 -0.79
CA PHE A 169 -7.26 -9.31 0.28
C PHE A 169 -8.14 -9.33 1.54
N SER A 170 -7.49 -9.41 2.72
CA SER A 170 -8.14 -9.24 4.01
C SER A 170 -8.53 -7.79 4.28
N SER A 171 -7.71 -6.86 3.79
CA SER A 171 -7.89 -5.43 4.05
C SER A 171 -7.34 -4.54 2.93
N CYS A 172 -7.95 -3.36 2.80
CA CYS A 172 -7.55 -2.27 1.90
C CYS A 172 -7.42 -0.97 2.69
N TYR A 173 -6.27 -0.28 2.58
CA TYR A 173 -6.04 1.05 3.16
C TYR A 173 -5.68 2.03 2.06
N ALA A 174 -6.53 3.01 1.81
CA ALA A 174 -6.40 3.97 0.72
C ALA A 174 -6.13 5.40 1.25
N MET A 175 -4.97 5.96 0.89
CA MET A 175 -4.54 7.29 1.31
C MET A 175 -4.74 8.28 0.17
N SER A 176 -5.44 9.41 0.41
CA SER A 176 -5.63 10.45 -0.62
C SER A 176 -6.00 9.85 -1.98
N ALA A 177 -6.94 8.92 -2.00
CA ALA A 177 -7.13 8.00 -3.11
C ALA A 177 -7.79 8.65 -4.34
N TRP A 178 -7.21 8.43 -5.52
CA TRP A 178 -7.79 8.82 -6.80
C TRP A 178 -8.83 7.78 -7.23
N LEU A 179 -10.04 7.90 -6.68
CA LEU A 179 -11.10 6.88 -6.76
C LEU A 179 -11.97 6.97 -8.01
N ASP A 180 -11.91 8.10 -8.69
CA ASP A 180 -12.68 8.41 -9.91
C ASP A 180 -12.01 9.55 -10.66
N ASN A 181 -12.35 9.70 -11.94
CA ASN A 181 -11.99 10.82 -12.76
C ASN A 181 -13.23 11.28 -13.54
N ALA A 182 -13.56 12.57 -13.52
CA ALA A 182 -14.73 13.07 -14.19
C ALA A 182 -14.65 12.89 -15.72
N ASP A 183 -15.78 12.63 -16.36
CA ASP A 183 -15.87 12.39 -17.81
C ASP A 183 -15.27 13.53 -18.65
N ASP A 184 -15.50 14.78 -18.25
CA ASP A 184 -15.01 15.98 -18.93
C ASP A 184 -13.50 16.21 -18.73
N GLU A 185 -12.90 15.57 -17.73
CA GLU A 185 -11.46 15.62 -17.48
C GLU A 185 -10.66 14.53 -18.24
N VAL A 186 -11.36 13.56 -18.84
CA VAL A 186 -10.70 12.44 -19.53
C VAL A 186 -10.03 12.88 -20.83
N GLY A 187 -10.50 13.95 -21.44
CA GLY A 187 -9.92 14.51 -22.67
C GLY A 187 -10.01 13.60 -23.89
N SER A 188 -9.46 14.06 -25.01
CA SER A 188 -9.36 13.29 -26.25
C SER A 188 -8.15 12.34 -26.17
N VAL A 189 -8.41 11.03 -26.15
CA VAL A 189 -7.34 10.02 -26.09
C VAL A 189 -7.06 9.48 -27.48
N ASP A 190 -6.01 9.99 -28.12
CA ASP A 190 -5.46 9.42 -29.35
C ASP A 190 -4.40 8.32 -29.08
N GLY A 191 -4.14 8.04 -27.79
CA GLY A 191 -3.15 7.04 -27.35
C GLY A 191 -1.72 7.55 -27.30
N SER A 192 -1.44 8.78 -27.73
CA SER A 192 -0.10 9.37 -27.68
C SER A 192 0.21 10.03 -26.33
N ASP A 193 -0.78 10.58 -25.64
CA ASP A 193 -0.64 11.13 -24.29
C ASP A 193 -0.97 10.06 -23.23
N ARG A 194 0.06 9.52 -22.56
CA ARG A 194 -0.09 8.49 -21.53
C ARG A 194 -0.88 8.96 -20.33
N LEU A 195 -0.81 10.24 -19.98
CA LEU A 195 -1.62 10.81 -18.90
C LEU A 195 -3.12 10.71 -19.21
N ALA A 196 -3.53 11.04 -20.45
CA ALA A 196 -4.91 10.90 -20.87
C ALA A 196 -5.39 9.42 -20.82
N VAL A 197 -4.51 8.47 -21.17
CA VAL A 197 -4.80 7.03 -21.04
C VAL A 197 -5.02 6.64 -19.56
N VAL A 198 -4.18 7.13 -18.65
CA VAL A 198 -4.32 6.88 -17.21
C VAL A 198 -5.63 7.50 -16.67
N CYS A 199 -5.93 8.76 -16.98
CA CYS A 199 -7.18 9.43 -16.57
C CYS A 199 -8.41 8.63 -17.02
N ARG A 200 -8.41 8.19 -18.29
CA ARG A 200 -9.48 7.32 -18.81
C ARG A 200 -9.55 6.00 -18.04
N SER A 201 -8.43 5.36 -17.75
CA SER A 201 -8.41 4.09 -17.04
C SER A 201 -8.96 4.22 -15.61
N VAL A 202 -8.71 5.34 -14.93
CA VAL A 202 -9.29 5.63 -13.61
C VAL A 202 -10.80 5.80 -13.71
N HIS A 203 -11.28 6.55 -14.73
CA HIS A 203 -12.71 6.71 -14.98
C HIS A 203 -13.41 5.36 -15.27
N GLU A 204 -12.86 4.56 -16.19
CA GLU A 204 -13.38 3.23 -16.53
C GLU A 204 -13.37 2.23 -15.35
N HIS A 205 -12.50 2.47 -14.36
CA HIS A 205 -12.37 1.69 -13.14
C HIS A 205 -12.84 2.46 -11.90
N SER A 206 -13.76 3.41 -12.09
CA SER A 206 -14.31 4.22 -11.00
C SER A 206 -14.74 3.36 -9.80
N CYS A 207 -14.10 3.58 -8.66
CA CYS A 207 -14.46 2.92 -7.41
C CYS A 207 -15.83 3.35 -6.89
N LEU A 208 -16.26 4.57 -7.24
CA LEU A 208 -17.56 5.12 -6.87
C LEU A 208 -18.68 4.46 -7.66
N ASP A 209 -18.52 4.35 -8.99
CA ASP A 209 -19.50 3.73 -9.87
C ASP A 209 -19.61 2.22 -9.65
N TYR A 210 -18.50 1.58 -9.30
CA TYR A 210 -18.52 0.19 -8.88
C TYR A 210 -19.48 -0.04 -7.71
N LEU A 211 -19.43 0.81 -6.67
CA LEU A 211 -20.34 0.73 -5.54
C LEU A 211 -21.78 1.13 -5.87
N ARG A 212 -21.98 2.14 -6.74
CA ARG A 212 -23.31 2.57 -7.17
C ARG A 212 -24.05 1.49 -7.93
N SER A 213 -23.32 0.68 -8.70
CA SER A 213 -23.87 -0.40 -9.53
C SER A 213 -23.84 -1.80 -8.88
N ALA A 214 -23.22 -1.94 -7.70
CA ALA A 214 -23.02 -3.23 -7.05
C ALA A 214 -24.36 -3.86 -6.62
N ASP A 215 -24.55 -5.12 -7.00
CA ASP A 215 -25.65 -5.96 -6.50
C ASP A 215 -25.35 -6.52 -5.09
N GLU A 216 -26.33 -7.16 -4.48
CA GLU A 216 -26.18 -7.70 -3.12
C GLU A 216 -25.14 -8.85 -3.04
N VAL A 217 -24.91 -9.58 -4.13
CA VAL A 217 -23.88 -10.65 -4.17
C VAL A 217 -22.50 -10.00 -4.10
N THR A 218 -22.28 -8.95 -4.89
CA THR A 218 -21.07 -8.14 -4.87
C THR A 218 -20.87 -7.49 -3.50
N LEU A 219 -21.89 -6.85 -2.95
CA LEU A 219 -21.83 -6.20 -1.64
C LEU A 219 -21.51 -7.19 -0.51
N ALA A 220 -22.05 -8.41 -0.57
CA ALA A 220 -21.72 -9.48 0.39
C ALA A 220 -20.22 -9.80 0.38
N LYS A 221 -19.60 -9.84 -0.79
CA LYS A 221 -18.15 -10.05 -0.92
C LYS A 221 -17.35 -8.86 -0.40
N LEU A 222 -17.76 -7.63 -0.70
CA LEU A 222 -17.10 -6.41 -0.19
C LEU A 222 -17.12 -6.34 1.34
N ARG A 223 -18.16 -6.86 1.99
CA ARG A 223 -18.25 -6.94 3.48
C ARG A 223 -17.23 -7.90 4.10
N THR A 224 -16.55 -8.71 3.31
CA THR A 224 -15.49 -9.63 3.77
C THR A 224 -14.10 -9.00 3.75
N VAL A 225 -13.97 -7.77 3.28
CA VAL A 225 -12.73 -6.98 3.26
C VAL A 225 -12.85 -5.88 4.32
N ALA A 226 -11.80 -5.63 5.06
CA ALA A 226 -11.71 -4.47 5.94
C ALA A 226 -11.25 -3.25 5.13
N TRP A 227 -11.99 -2.13 5.24
CA TRP A 227 -11.74 -0.92 4.45
C TRP A 227 -11.33 0.25 5.33
N PHE A 228 -10.31 1.01 4.88
CA PHE A 228 -9.91 2.25 5.52
C PHE A 228 -9.58 3.31 4.46
N PHE A 229 -10.19 4.48 4.57
CA PHE A 229 -9.89 5.66 3.77
C PHE A 229 -9.27 6.75 4.65
N ASP A 230 -8.21 7.39 4.17
CA ASP A 230 -7.43 8.37 4.93
C ASP A 230 -7.05 9.53 4.00
N CYS A 231 -7.50 10.75 4.32
CA CYS A 231 -7.29 11.91 3.46
C CYS A 231 -7.07 13.18 4.28
N GLY A 232 -6.21 14.06 3.81
CA GLY A 232 -6.08 15.40 4.35
C GLY A 232 -7.30 16.26 4.03
N ASP A 233 -7.66 17.19 4.90
CA ASP A 233 -8.81 18.08 4.71
C ASP A 233 -8.56 19.14 3.63
N ASP A 234 -7.30 19.47 3.35
CA ASP A 234 -6.87 20.36 2.27
C ASP A 234 -6.36 19.61 1.01
N ASP A 235 -6.59 18.28 0.94
CA ASP A 235 -6.24 17.45 -0.22
C ASP A 235 -7.26 17.63 -1.35
N PHE A 236 -6.81 17.86 -2.58
CA PHE A 236 -7.70 18.05 -3.74
C PHE A 236 -8.55 16.81 -4.09
N LEU A 237 -8.20 15.61 -3.56
CA LEU A 237 -9.00 14.38 -3.68
C LEU A 237 -9.90 14.12 -2.46
N PHE A 238 -10.00 15.08 -1.54
CA PHE A 238 -10.78 14.95 -0.31
C PHE A 238 -12.23 14.57 -0.55
N ASP A 239 -12.90 15.22 -1.50
CA ASP A 239 -14.31 14.96 -1.80
C ASP A 239 -14.57 13.53 -2.27
N LEU A 240 -13.63 12.90 -2.99
CA LEU A 240 -13.73 11.50 -3.39
C LEU A 240 -13.69 10.57 -2.17
N SER A 241 -12.87 10.87 -1.16
CA SER A 241 -12.78 10.10 0.09
C SER A 241 -14.07 10.21 0.91
N ILE A 242 -14.72 11.37 0.91
CA ILE A 242 -16.03 11.57 1.56
C ILE A 242 -17.14 10.82 0.81
N GLU A 243 -17.13 10.87 -0.51
CA GLU A 243 -18.19 10.21 -1.32
C GLU A 243 -18.09 8.68 -1.22
N ILE A 244 -16.89 8.08 -1.29
CA ILE A 244 -16.75 6.63 -1.15
C ILE A 244 -17.25 6.17 0.23
N HIS A 245 -16.93 6.89 1.31
CA HIS A 245 -17.42 6.61 2.64
C HIS A 245 -18.98 6.67 2.69
N ARG A 246 -19.59 7.68 2.09
CA ARG A 246 -21.05 7.78 2.01
C ARG A 246 -21.68 6.61 1.26
N LEU A 247 -21.06 6.18 0.15
CA LEU A 247 -21.50 5.04 -0.64
C LEU A 247 -21.36 3.73 0.13
N MET A 248 -20.22 3.49 0.79
CA MET A 248 -19.99 2.33 1.66
C MET A 248 -21.07 2.24 2.74
N LYS A 249 -21.36 3.34 3.43
CA LYS A 249 -22.43 3.38 4.45
C LYS A 249 -23.81 3.04 3.88
N ARG A 250 -24.18 3.60 2.72
CA ARG A 250 -25.46 3.29 2.05
C ARG A 250 -25.55 1.82 1.66
N ALA A 251 -24.43 1.24 1.19
CA ALA A 251 -24.31 -0.15 0.81
C ALA A 251 -24.19 -1.11 2.02
N ARG A 252 -24.13 -0.58 3.25
CA ARG A 252 -23.87 -1.37 4.48
C ARG A 252 -22.58 -2.17 4.41
N VAL A 253 -21.58 -1.64 3.74
CA VAL A 253 -20.21 -2.10 3.79
C VAL A 253 -19.50 -1.27 4.85
N HIS A 254 -18.94 -1.91 5.87
CA HIS A 254 -18.24 -1.20 6.94
C HIS A 254 -16.90 -0.69 6.43
N ASP A 255 -16.62 0.58 6.67
CA ASP A 255 -15.34 1.22 6.42
C ASP A 255 -14.96 2.15 7.57
N GLU A 256 -13.67 2.38 7.74
CA GLU A 256 -13.12 3.42 8.60
C GLU A 256 -12.74 4.62 7.74
N LEU A 257 -13.09 5.83 8.15
CA LEU A 257 -12.66 7.08 7.53
C LEU A 257 -11.86 7.90 8.53
N ARG A 258 -10.66 8.33 8.14
CA ARG A 258 -9.88 9.30 8.89
C ARG A 258 -9.65 10.56 8.06
N VAL A 259 -10.01 11.70 8.61
CA VAL A 259 -9.67 13.02 8.10
C VAL A 259 -8.79 13.71 9.13
N ARG A 260 -7.70 14.30 8.68
CA ARG A 260 -6.79 15.08 9.53
C ARG A 260 -6.21 16.25 8.73
N ASP A 261 -5.75 17.26 9.43
CA ASP A 261 -5.04 18.40 8.84
C ASP A 261 -3.92 17.94 7.89
N GLY A 262 -3.93 18.43 6.64
CA GLY A 262 -2.91 18.08 5.67
C GLY A 262 -3.36 18.14 4.21
N VAL A 263 -2.35 18.12 3.35
CA VAL A 263 -2.46 18.25 1.89
C VAL A 263 -2.01 16.95 1.20
N HIS A 264 -2.08 16.92 -0.14
CA HIS A 264 -1.61 15.82 -0.99
C HIS A 264 -0.08 15.73 -1.00
N SER A 265 0.53 15.15 0.03
CA SER A 265 1.99 15.17 0.21
C SER A 265 2.56 13.91 0.84
N TRP A 266 3.86 13.69 0.58
CA TRP A 266 4.62 12.60 1.19
C TRP A 266 4.73 12.70 2.71
N GLU A 267 4.68 13.89 3.29
CA GLU A 267 4.64 14.08 4.74
C GLU A 267 3.37 13.50 5.33
N TYR A 268 2.21 13.76 4.68
CA TYR A 268 0.94 13.16 5.07
C TYR A 268 1.01 11.63 5.00
N TRP A 269 1.45 11.07 3.89
CA TRP A 269 1.47 9.62 3.65
C TRP A 269 2.50 8.88 4.51
N HIS A 270 3.67 9.49 4.77
CA HIS A 270 4.62 8.95 5.74
C HIS A 270 3.97 8.74 7.11
N THR A 271 3.28 9.76 7.62
CA THR A 271 2.60 9.67 8.92
C THR A 271 1.38 8.74 8.89
N ALA A 272 0.75 8.54 7.73
CA ALA A 272 -0.34 7.59 7.56
C ALA A 272 0.10 6.13 7.76
N LEU A 273 1.36 5.78 7.46
CA LEU A 273 1.89 4.43 7.66
C LEU A 273 1.77 3.93 9.11
N TYR A 274 1.84 4.83 10.10
CA TYR A 274 1.64 4.51 11.53
C TYR A 274 0.22 4.08 11.87
N THR A 275 -0.73 4.21 10.95
CA THR A 275 -2.09 3.67 11.06
C THR A 275 -2.31 2.53 10.06
N ALA A 276 -1.77 2.66 8.84
CA ALA A 276 -1.99 1.72 7.75
C ALA A 276 -1.38 0.34 8.03
N LEU A 277 -0.14 0.29 8.50
CA LEU A 277 0.51 -0.99 8.83
C LEU A 277 -0.15 -1.70 10.03
N PRO A 278 -0.48 -1.02 11.15
CA PRO A 278 -1.29 -1.61 12.22
C PRO A 278 -2.69 -2.06 11.75
N PHE A 279 -3.32 -1.30 10.83
CA PHE A 279 -4.60 -1.72 10.25
C PHE A 279 -4.47 -3.04 9.49
N ALA A 280 -3.48 -3.19 8.62
CA ALA A 280 -3.23 -4.45 7.94
C ALA A 280 -2.95 -5.58 8.94
N SER A 281 -2.04 -5.35 9.89
CA SER A 281 -1.62 -6.34 10.88
C SER A 281 -2.79 -6.90 11.71
N ARG A 282 -3.72 -6.05 12.19
CA ARG A 282 -4.87 -6.49 12.98
C ARG A 282 -5.95 -7.23 12.15
N ASN A 283 -5.88 -7.16 10.84
CA ASN A 283 -6.81 -7.84 9.92
C ASN A 283 -6.22 -9.12 9.30
N PHE A 284 -4.98 -9.47 9.60
CA PHE A 284 -4.44 -10.77 9.22
C PHE A 284 -5.01 -11.89 10.09
N GLY A 285 -5.25 -13.05 9.48
CA GLY A 285 -5.78 -14.24 10.17
C GLY A 285 -7.29 -14.19 10.49
N ARG A 286 -8.03 -13.24 9.89
CA ARG A 286 -9.47 -13.07 10.11
C ARG A 286 -10.29 -13.66 8.97
#